data_8c9acade25c39051aa2fd6941adf55de
#
_entry.id   8c9acade25c39051aa2fd6941adf55de
#
_cell.length_a   1.000
_cell.length_b   1.000
_cell.length_c   1.000
_cell.angle_alpha   90.00
_cell.angle_beta   90.00
_cell.angle_gamma   90.00
#
_symmetry.space_group_name_H-M   'P 1'
#
loop_
_entity.id
_entity.type
_entity.pdbx_description
1 polymer ?
#
loop_
_entity_poly.entity_id
_entity_poly.type
_entity_poly.pdbx_seq_one_letter_code
_entity_poly.pdbx_strand_id
1 'polypeptide(L)'
;MTDDPFQTFLTLDVPTVQGGTPTAYGMPLARTEDDLRDADAAFMGILWGAPVQPEYVYTGYGANFGTTGASPGQFRFTSLRHRSGYLPELEIGVFDLVRLVDFGDIAAGDDMEQLLVRVQNHVSAMRRAGCVAVTYGGNAGPSSYAVFRGIAQEAAGAVAIVNFDAHGDNKPADWRREPPTNSRWGSTWVHQTLALPEADASRYRHVGLRGPANDAGVLDRFRALGVEREQIVSYGELKHARRRGFDEWLSEWASEAVGDAASVWVAVDIDVLDMGSNPHYADEPLGPSADELIDMVAAVAAAAGRERFAGLAFMAIPPAAVSLHVIASYVLLHALAATVGPD
;
A
#
# COMPACT_ATOMS: atom_id res chain seq x y z
N MET A 1 -12.72 0.37 39.95
CA MET A 1 -11.67 1.07 39.18
C MET A 1 -10.69 1.59 40.21
N THR A 2 -9.48 1.09 40.24
CA THR A 2 -8.42 1.55 41.11
C THR A 2 -7.95 2.90 40.61
N ASP A 3 -8.05 3.94 41.43
CA ASP A 3 -7.59 5.31 41.16
C ASP A 3 -6.04 5.42 41.19
N ASP A 4 -5.35 4.47 40.60
CA ASP A 4 -3.90 4.56 40.46
C ASP A 4 -3.59 5.29 39.13
N PRO A 5 -3.19 6.57 39.15
CA PRO A 5 -2.90 7.34 37.96
C PRO A 5 -1.77 6.76 37.12
N PHE A 6 -0.93 5.88 37.69
CA PHE A 6 0.15 5.22 36.93
C PHE A 6 -0.36 4.01 36.15
N GLN A 7 -1.42 3.33 36.58
CA GLN A 7 -2.02 2.23 35.81
C GLN A 7 -2.61 2.72 34.48
N THR A 8 -3.13 3.93 34.46
CA THR A 8 -3.70 4.53 33.23
C THR A 8 -2.64 4.79 32.16
N PHE A 9 -1.37 4.94 32.54
CA PHE A 9 -0.26 5.16 31.62
C PHE A 9 0.50 3.87 31.23
N LEU A 10 0.37 2.80 32.03
CA LEU A 10 1.14 1.57 31.85
C LEU A 10 0.36 0.44 31.18
N THR A 11 -0.97 0.53 31.11
CA THR A 11 -1.82 -0.48 30.48
C THR A 11 -2.79 0.17 29.50
N LEU A 12 -2.39 0.22 28.22
CA LEU A 12 -3.36 0.37 27.16
C LEU A 12 -4.13 -0.96 27.07
N ASP A 13 -5.40 -0.94 27.45
CA ASP A 13 -6.31 -2.07 27.24
C ASP A 13 -6.72 -2.09 25.75
N VAL A 14 -5.81 -2.59 24.92
CA VAL A 14 -6.02 -2.76 23.47
C VAL A 14 -5.68 -4.19 23.09
N PRO A 15 -6.37 -4.79 22.11
CA PRO A 15 -6.00 -6.09 21.59
C PRO A 15 -4.56 -6.08 21.07
N THR A 16 -3.89 -7.21 21.17
CA THR A 16 -2.50 -7.37 20.73
C THR A 16 -2.37 -8.52 19.75
N VAL A 17 -1.52 -8.31 18.75
CA VAL A 17 -0.97 -9.37 17.90
C VAL A 17 0.18 -10.07 18.62
N GLN A 18 0.88 -10.97 17.94
CA GLN A 18 2.00 -11.70 18.54
C GLN A 18 3.07 -10.75 19.14
N GLY A 19 3.63 -11.14 20.29
CA GLY A 19 4.71 -10.39 20.95
C GLY A 19 4.27 -9.13 21.71
N GLY A 20 2.96 -8.96 21.96
CA GLY A 20 2.46 -7.80 22.72
C GLY A 20 2.38 -6.51 21.90
N THR A 21 2.60 -6.57 20.59
CA THR A 21 2.36 -5.45 19.67
C THR A 21 0.85 -5.16 19.63
N PRO A 22 0.37 -3.90 19.79
CA PRO A 22 -1.04 -3.59 19.68
C PRO A 22 -1.58 -3.88 18.28
N THR A 23 -2.89 -4.06 18.16
CA THR A 23 -3.56 -4.06 16.86
C THR A 23 -3.56 -2.66 16.24
N ALA A 24 -3.71 -2.59 14.91
CA ALA A 24 -3.85 -1.32 14.20
C ALA A 24 -5.04 -0.52 14.77
N TYR A 25 -4.79 0.72 15.15
CA TYR A 25 -5.74 1.63 15.82
C TYR A 25 -6.38 1.06 17.12
N GLY A 26 -5.88 -0.05 17.66
CA GLY A 26 -6.52 -0.76 18.79
C GLY A 26 -7.80 -1.49 18.39
N MET A 27 -8.01 -1.80 17.11
CA MET A 27 -9.18 -2.49 16.58
C MET A 27 -9.22 -3.97 17.00
N PRO A 28 -10.38 -4.65 16.91
CA PRO A 28 -10.48 -6.08 17.20
C PRO A 28 -9.48 -6.91 16.39
N LEU A 29 -8.91 -7.94 17.02
CA LEU A 29 -8.05 -8.92 16.35
C LEU A 29 -8.90 -10.03 15.74
N ALA A 30 -8.88 -10.17 14.41
CA ALA A 30 -9.39 -11.32 13.70
C ALA A 30 -8.33 -12.45 13.72
N ARG A 31 -8.72 -13.65 14.09
CA ARG A 31 -7.83 -14.83 14.18
C ARG A 31 -8.15 -15.90 13.15
N THR A 32 -9.36 -15.85 12.61
CA THR A 32 -9.92 -16.79 11.65
C THR A 32 -10.64 -16.05 10.53
N GLU A 33 -10.94 -16.74 9.43
CA GLU A 33 -11.76 -16.17 8.36
C GLU A 33 -13.18 -15.81 8.84
N ASP A 34 -13.70 -16.54 9.83
CA ASP A 34 -15.01 -16.26 10.38
C ASP A 34 -15.08 -14.89 11.08
N ASP A 35 -13.98 -14.42 11.65
CA ASP A 35 -13.88 -13.11 12.31
C ASP A 35 -13.93 -11.94 11.30
N LEU A 36 -13.77 -12.24 9.99
CA LEU A 36 -13.82 -11.24 8.91
C LEU A 36 -15.24 -10.97 8.41
N ARG A 37 -16.24 -11.83 8.70
CA ARG A 37 -17.56 -11.81 8.06
C ARG A 37 -18.30 -10.49 8.14
N ASP A 38 -18.15 -9.79 9.25
CA ASP A 38 -18.85 -8.52 9.45
C ASP A 38 -17.89 -7.31 9.33
N ALA A 39 -16.65 -7.53 8.93
CA ALA A 39 -15.69 -6.44 8.75
C ALA A 39 -15.81 -5.84 7.36
N ASP A 40 -15.64 -4.52 7.27
CA ASP A 40 -15.59 -3.78 6.02
C ASP A 40 -14.17 -3.68 5.48
N ALA A 41 -13.19 -3.68 6.38
CA ALA A 41 -11.77 -3.64 6.06
C ALA A 41 -10.99 -4.53 7.03
N ALA A 42 -9.92 -5.14 6.55
CA ALA A 42 -9.02 -5.94 7.36
C ALA A 42 -7.57 -5.50 7.13
N PHE A 43 -6.86 -5.20 8.23
CA PHE A 43 -5.44 -4.85 8.21
C PHE A 43 -4.59 -6.09 8.39
N MET A 44 -3.52 -6.24 7.60
CA MET A 44 -2.58 -7.35 7.71
C MET A 44 -1.15 -6.86 7.52
N GLY A 45 -0.25 -7.26 8.43
CA GLY A 45 1.18 -7.01 8.30
C GLY A 45 1.89 -8.11 7.49
N ILE A 46 2.88 -7.70 6.69
CA ILE A 46 3.79 -8.61 5.99
C ILE A 46 5.19 -8.40 6.54
N LEU A 47 5.68 -9.34 7.35
CA LEU A 47 6.94 -9.22 8.07
C LEU A 47 8.12 -9.67 7.19
N TRP A 48 8.31 -8.99 6.06
CA TRP A 48 9.40 -9.28 5.16
C TRP A 48 10.23 -8.04 4.86
N GLY A 49 11.56 -8.15 5.01
CA GLY A 49 12.53 -7.14 4.61
C GLY A 49 13.44 -7.70 3.54
N ALA A 50 13.70 -6.92 2.49
CA ALA A 50 14.61 -7.35 1.44
C ALA A 50 16.02 -7.57 2.01
N PRO A 51 16.76 -8.59 1.56
CA PRO A 51 18.18 -8.72 1.86
C PRO A 51 18.93 -7.48 1.38
N VAL A 52 19.81 -6.96 2.24
CA VAL A 52 20.64 -5.80 1.91
C VAL A 52 21.59 -6.16 0.78
N GLN A 53 21.56 -5.38 -0.30
CA GLN A 53 22.51 -5.55 -1.39
C GLN A 53 23.80 -4.77 -1.09
N PRO A 54 24.98 -5.30 -1.45
CA PRO A 54 26.25 -4.65 -1.15
C PRO A 54 26.34 -3.21 -1.64
N GLU A 55 25.78 -2.91 -2.81
CA GLU A 55 25.78 -1.58 -3.39
C GLU A 55 24.98 -0.54 -2.58
N TYR A 56 23.97 -0.98 -1.83
CA TYR A 56 23.16 -0.09 -0.99
C TYR A 56 23.72 0.09 0.44
N VAL A 57 24.63 -0.77 0.88
CA VAL A 57 25.27 -0.65 2.21
C VAL A 57 25.99 0.69 2.36
N TYR A 58 26.66 1.13 1.31
CA TYR A 58 27.45 2.38 1.31
C TYR A 58 26.59 3.64 1.24
N THR A 59 25.35 3.55 0.80
CA THR A 59 24.45 4.69 0.67
C THR A 59 23.53 4.87 1.87
N GLY A 60 23.53 3.94 2.82
CA GLY A 60 22.56 3.91 3.92
C GLY A 60 21.17 3.35 3.58
N TYR A 61 20.84 3.22 2.30
CA TYR A 61 19.54 2.69 1.85
C TYR A 61 19.34 1.23 2.25
N GLY A 62 20.36 0.41 2.16
CA GLY A 62 20.27 -1.01 2.46
C GLY A 62 19.80 -1.32 3.86
N ALA A 63 20.16 -0.49 4.85
CA ALA A 63 19.69 -0.66 6.23
C ALA A 63 18.16 -0.46 6.34
N ASN A 64 17.61 0.47 5.55
CA ASN A 64 16.16 0.73 5.53
C ASN A 64 15.39 -0.43 4.92
N PHE A 65 15.81 -0.96 3.78
CA PHE A 65 15.15 -2.10 3.13
C PHE A 65 15.16 -3.37 3.98
N GLY A 66 16.28 -3.68 4.63
CA GLY A 66 16.40 -4.86 5.48
C GLY A 66 15.48 -4.83 6.70
N THR A 67 15.06 -3.66 7.14
CA THR A 67 14.24 -3.48 8.35
C THR A 67 12.75 -3.35 8.09
N THR A 68 12.31 -3.22 6.84
CA THR A 68 10.89 -3.00 6.48
C THR A 68 9.95 -4.08 7.00
N GLY A 69 10.43 -5.28 7.29
CA GLY A 69 9.65 -6.32 7.95
C GLY A 69 9.16 -5.97 9.37
N ALA A 70 9.76 -4.97 10.03
CA ALA A 70 9.32 -4.48 11.33
C ALA A 70 8.28 -3.34 11.22
N SER A 71 8.03 -2.83 10.02
CA SER A 71 7.14 -1.68 9.77
C SER A 71 5.68 -1.89 10.18
N PRO A 72 5.07 -3.08 10.01
CA PRO A 72 3.71 -3.31 10.47
C PRO A 72 3.54 -3.09 11.97
N GLY A 73 4.51 -3.54 12.79
CA GLY A 73 4.53 -3.31 14.22
C GLY A 73 4.62 -1.82 14.55
N GLN A 74 5.51 -1.09 13.88
CA GLN A 74 5.66 0.34 14.10
C GLN A 74 4.41 1.12 13.67
N PHE A 75 3.78 0.76 12.56
CA PHE A 75 2.51 1.34 12.14
C PHE A 75 1.44 1.17 13.22
N ARG A 76 1.28 -0.04 13.77
CA ARG A 76 0.31 -0.31 14.82
C ARG A 76 0.52 0.58 16.04
N PHE A 77 1.76 0.73 16.53
CA PHE A 77 2.05 1.66 17.62
C PHE A 77 1.71 3.11 17.26
N THR A 78 2.06 3.55 16.05
CA THR A 78 1.81 4.91 15.61
C THR A 78 0.33 5.18 15.44
N SER A 79 -0.43 4.23 14.92
CA SER A 79 -1.87 4.33 14.64
C SER A 79 -2.73 4.47 15.90
N LEU A 80 -2.24 4.06 17.07
CA LEU A 80 -2.95 4.27 18.34
C LEU A 80 -3.23 5.75 18.64
N ARG A 81 -2.46 6.67 18.11
CA ARG A 81 -2.75 8.13 18.21
C ARG A 81 -4.03 8.52 17.46
N HIS A 82 -4.40 7.75 16.45
CA HIS A 82 -5.55 7.98 15.58
C HIS A 82 -6.70 7.00 15.85
N ARG A 83 -6.73 6.37 17.01
CA ARG A 83 -7.69 5.31 17.35
C ARG A 83 -9.16 5.76 17.33
N SER A 84 -9.43 7.07 17.44
CA SER A 84 -10.78 7.59 17.27
C SER A 84 -11.26 7.51 15.81
N GLY A 85 -10.34 7.53 14.86
CA GLY A 85 -10.66 7.60 13.43
C GLY A 85 -11.42 8.86 13.02
N TYR A 86 -11.50 9.88 13.90
CA TYR A 86 -12.22 11.11 13.57
C TYR A 86 -11.35 12.05 12.75
N LEU A 87 -11.86 12.42 11.58
CA LEU A 87 -11.26 13.37 10.64
C LEU A 87 -12.03 14.71 10.73
N PRO A 88 -11.52 15.71 11.48
CA PRO A 88 -12.23 16.96 11.69
C PRO A 88 -12.41 17.76 10.40
N GLU A 89 -11.51 17.64 9.43
CA GLU A 89 -11.58 18.29 8.12
C GLU A 89 -12.73 17.77 7.25
N LEU A 90 -13.20 16.56 7.52
CA LEU A 90 -14.35 15.92 6.84
C LEU A 90 -15.58 15.81 7.75
N GLU A 91 -15.42 16.11 9.04
CA GLU A 91 -16.44 15.90 10.08
C GLU A 91 -16.93 14.43 10.17
N ILE A 92 -16.06 13.47 9.85
CA ILE A 92 -16.37 12.02 9.78
C ILE A 92 -15.62 11.24 10.85
N GLY A 93 -16.34 10.39 11.59
CA GLY A 93 -15.77 9.29 12.37
C GLY A 93 -15.66 8.05 11.50
N VAL A 94 -14.48 7.76 10.95
CA VAL A 94 -14.27 6.65 9.98
C VAL A 94 -14.70 5.32 10.59
N PHE A 95 -14.38 5.07 11.86
CA PHE A 95 -14.70 3.80 12.52
C PHE A 95 -16.16 3.70 13.01
N ASP A 96 -16.94 4.78 12.88
CA ASP A 96 -18.40 4.74 13.04
C ASP A 96 -19.09 4.21 11.77
N LEU A 97 -18.42 4.32 10.62
CA LEU A 97 -18.93 3.96 9.29
C LEU A 97 -18.28 2.69 8.72
N VAL A 98 -17.04 2.41 9.09
CA VAL A 98 -16.22 1.31 8.57
C VAL A 98 -15.74 0.44 9.73
N ARG A 99 -16.16 -0.81 9.76
CA ARG A 99 -15.68 -1.78 10.73
C ARG A 99 -14.34 -2.35 10.27
N LEU A 100 -13.25 -1.81 10.85
CA LEU A 100 -11.90 -2.30 10.63
C LEU A 100 -11.55 -3.38 11.65
N VAL A 101 -10.88 -4.45 11.21
CA VAL A 101 -10.25 -5.47 12.07
C VAL A 101 -8.77 -5.61 11.72
N ASP A 102 -7.98 -6.09 12.68
CA ASP A 102 -6.58 -6.45 12.43
C ASP A 102 -6.49 -7.98 12.26
N PHE A 103 -6.01 -8.43 11.10
CA PHE A 103 -5.89 -9.86 10.77
C PHE A 103 -4.50 -10.43 11.10
N GLY A 104 -3.72 -9.69 11.89
CA GLY A 104 -2.40 -10.11 12.34
C GLY A 104 -1.30 -9.95 11.30
N ASP A 105 -0.27 -10.79 11.43
CA ASP A 105 0.94 -10.71 10.62
C ASP A 105 1.24 -12.03 9.91
N ILE A 106 1.77 -11.91 8.69
CA ILE A 106 2.41 -13.02 8.00
C ILE A 106 3.91 -12.93 8.19
N ALA A 107 4.47 -13.90 8.91
CA ALA A 107 5.91 -14.00 9.10
C ALA A 107 6.61 -14.41 7.80
N ALA A 108 7.79 -13.85 7.57
CA ALA A 108 8.58 -14.11 6.36
C ALA A 108 8.86 -15.59 6.15
N GLY A 109 9.43 -16.27 7.14
CA GLY A 109 10.00 -17.61 6.95
C GLY A 109 11.22 -17.58 6.03
N ASP A 110 11.76 -18.75 5.72
CA ASP A 110 12.99 -18.90 4.93
C ASP A 110 12.73 -19.09 3.42
N ASP A 111 11.47 -19.32 3.03
CA ASP A 111 11.06 -19.62 1.66
C ASP A 111 10.12 -18.51 1.12
N MET A 112 10.62 -17.78 0.12
CA MET A 112 9.88 -16.70 -0.53
C MET A 112 8.60 -17.20 -1.21
N GLU A 113 8.62 -18.33 -1.89
CA GLU A 113 7.45 -18.85 -2.60
C GLU A 113 6.34 -19.24 -1.61
N GLN A 114 6.70 -19.81 -0.46
CA GLN A 114 5.74 -20.08 0.61
C GLN A 114 5.18 -18.78 1.21
N LEU A 115 6.01 -17.75 1.36
CA LEU A 115 5.54 -16.43 1.82
C LEU A 115 4.51 -15.86 0.84
N LEU A 116 4.80 -15.88 -0.47
CA LEU A 116 3.89 -15.38 -1.50
C LEU A 116 2.54 -16.11 -1.46
N VAL A 117 2.56 -17.44 -1.33
CA VAL A 117 1.34 -18.26 -1.19
C VAL A 117 0.54 -17.89 0.05
N ARG A 118 1.21 -17.71 1.21
CA ARG A 118 0.52 -17.29 2.44
C ARG A 118 -0.11 -15.91 2.29
N VAL A 119 0.62 -14.94 1.75
CA VAL A 119 0.08 -13.58 1.51
C VAL A 119 -1.13 -13.65 0.57
N GLN A 120 -1.00 -14.34 -0.57
CA GLN A 120 -2.11 -14.51 -1.52
C GLN A 120 -3.35 -15.11 -0.83
N ASN A 121 -3.20 -16.19 -0.07
CA ASN A 121 -4.32 -16.87 0.57
C ASN A 121 -5.02 -16.01 1.61
N HIS A 122 -4.27 -15.24 2.41
CA HIS A 122 -4.87 -14.34 3.41
C HIS A 122 -5.59 -13.15 2.76
N VAL A 123 -5.02 -12.58 1.70
CA VAL A 123 -5.69 -11.52 0.94
C VAL A 123 -6.95 -12.05 0.26
N SER A 124 -6.91 -13.26 -0.32
CA SER A 124 -8.08 -13.93 -0.88
C SER A 124 -9.16 -14.15 0.20
N ALA A 125 -8.78 -14.58 1.41
CA ALA A 125 -9.72 -14.72 2.53
C ALA A 125 -10.39 -13.39 2.91
N MET A 126 -9.62 -12.30 2.99
CA MET A 126 -10.18 -10.94 3.22
C MET A 126 -11.18 -10.56 2.13
N ARG A 127 -10.81 -10.76 0.87
CA ARG A 127 -11.68 -10.41 -0.26
C ARG A 127 -12.94 -11.28 -0.33
N ARG A 128 -12.81 -12.56 -0.07
CA ARG A 128 -13.96 -13.50 0.00
C ARG A 128 -14.95 -13.11 1.09
N ALA A 129 -14.46 -12.54 2.19
CA ALA A 129 -15.30 -11.98 3.25
C ALA A 129 -15.88 -10.59 2.90
N GLY A 130 -15.53 -9.99 1.76
CA GLY A 130 -15.98 -8.66 1.34
C GLY A 130 -15.17 -7.50 1.90
N CYS A 131 -14.09 -7.76 2.66
CA CYS A 131 -13.26 -6.72 3.25
C CYS A 131 -12.41 -6.00 2.21
N VAL A 132 -12.18 -4.70 2.40
CA VAL A 132 -11.04 -4.00 1.81
C VAL A 132 -9.77 -4.60 2.41
N ALA A 133 -8.89 -5.16 1.56
CA ALA A 133 -7.65 -5.78 2.00
C ALA A 133 -6.58 -4.69 2.22
N VAL A 134 -6.33 -4.31 3.46
CA VAL A 134 -5.28 -3.35 3.83
C VAL A 134 -4.02 -4.13 4.19
N THR A 135 -2.98 -4.03 3.36
CA THR A 135 -1.71 -4.70 3.61
C THR A 135 -0.59 -3.71 3.89
N TYR A 136 0.27 -4.04 4.83
CA TYR A 136 1.30 -3.13 5.29
C TYR A 136 2.64 -3.82 5.48
N GLY A 137 3.69 -3.21 4.95
CA GLY A 137 5.07 -3.61 5.19
C GLY A 137 5.67 -4.51 4.13
N GLY A 138 6.95 -4.80 4.37
CA GLY A 138 7.78 -5.46 3.39
C GLY A 138 8.30 -4.52 2.30
N ASN A 139 9.19 -5.05 1.50
CA ASN A 139 9.54 -4.46 0.22
C ASN A 139 8.56 -4.98 -0.85
N ALA A 140 8.48 -4.30 -1.98
CA ALA A 140 7.43 -4.42 -2.98
C ALA A 140 7.10 -5.84 -3.51
N GLY A 141 8.04 -6.80 -3.53
CA GLY A 141 7.81 -8.14 -4.07
C GLY A 141 6.60 -8.86 -3.47
N PRO A 142 6.65 -9.35 -2.21
CA PRO A 142 5.53 -10.05 -1.59
C PRO A 142 4.37 -9.12 -1.21
N SER A 143 4.67 -7.85 -0.93
CA SER A 143 3.65 -6.86 -0.55
C SER A 143 2.82 -6.37 -1.74
N SER A 144 3.17 -6.70 -2.95
CA SER A 144 2.49 -6.27 -4.18
C SER A 144 2.04 -7.44 -5.03
N TYR A 145 2.97 -8.22 -5.58
CA TYR A 145 2.65 -9.33 -6.48
C TYR A 145 1.67 -10.34 -5.87
N ALA A 146 1.95 -10.79 -4.63
CA ALA A 146 1.10 -11.76 -3.96
C ALA A 146 -0.25 -11.15 -3.51
N VAL A 147 -0.24 -9.88 -3.12
CA VAL A 147 -1.47 -9.13 -2.78
C VAL A 147 -2.37 -9.01 -4.00
N PHE A 148 -1.82 -8.59 -5.16
CA PHE A 148 -2.58 -8.57 -6.40
C PHE A 148 -3.21 -9.91 -6.73
N ARG A 149 -2.46 -11.00 -6.65
CA ARG A 149 -2.99 -12.34 -6.92
C ARG A 149 -4.14 -12.73 -6.00
N GLY A 150 -4.06 -12.38 -4.71
CA GLY A 150 -5.13 -12.64 -3.76
C GLY A 150 -6.40 -11.84 -4.08
N ILE A 151 -6.26 -10.60 -4.54
CA ILE A 151 -7.39 -9.76 -4.99
C ILE A 151 -7.97 -10.31 -6.29
N ALA A 152 -7.14 -10.59 -7.28
CA ALA A 152 -7.56 -11.06 -8.60
C ALA A 152 -8.27 -12.42 -8.54
N GLN A 153 -7.88 -13.29 -7.60
CA GLN A 153 -8.50 -14.59 -7.39
C GLN A 153 -9.99 -14.49 -7.02
N GLU A 154 -10.38 -13.46 -6.29
CA GLU A 154 -11.76 -13.27 -5.81
C GLU A 154 -12.52 -12.21 -6.63
N ALA A 155 -11.86 -11.54 -7.57
CA ALA A 155 -12.50 -10.51 -8.39
C ALA A 155 -13.42 -11.16 -9.44
N ALA A 156 -14.63 -10.59 -9.61
CA ALA A 156 -15.60 -11.06 -10.61
C ALA A 156 -15.23 -10.64 -12.06
N GLY A 157 -14.13 -9.93 -12.26
CA GLY A 157 -13.67 -9.40 -13.54
C GLY A 157 -12.35 -8.69 -13.42
N ALA A 158 -12.05 -7.78 -14.36
CA ALA A 158 -10.79 -7.07 -14.41
C ALA A 158 -10.55 -6.22 -13.15
N VAL A 159 -9.31 -6.23 -12.69
CA VAL A 159 -8.83 -5.43 -11.55
C VAL A 159 -8.05 -4.23 -12.08
N ALA A 160 -8.47 -3.02 -11.71
CA ALA A 160 -7.67 -1.82 -11.94
C ALA A 160 -6.55 -1.75 -10.88
N ILE A 161 -5.35 -1.44 -11.33
CA ILE A 161 -4.17 -1.27 -10.48
C ILE A 161 -3.74 0.19 -10.54
N VAL A 162 -3.74 0.87 -9.41
CA VAL A 162 -3.19 2.23 -9.29
C VAL A 162 -1.93 2.14 -8.44
N ASN A 163 -0.76 2.27 -9.07
CA ASN A 163 0.54 2.18 -8.43
C ASN A 163 1.14 3.57 -8.22
N PHE A 164 1.38 3.93 -6.97
CA PHE A 164 2.10 5.13 -6.56
C PHE A 164 3.54 4.75 -6.26
N ASP A 165 4.49 5.21 -7.09
CA ASP A 165 5.89 4.80 -7.01
C ASP A 165 6.77 5.77 -7.80
N ALA A 166 7.95 6.10 -7.28
CA ALA A 166 8.96 6.85 -8.02
C ALA A 166 9.59 6.02 -9.15
N HIS A 167 9.56 4.70 -9.02
CA HIS A 167 10.24 3.75 -9.89
C HIS A 167 9.26 2.94 -10.72
N GLY A 168 9.70 2.48 -11.88
CA GLY A 168 8.85 1.67 -12.75
C GLY A 168 8.63 0.24 -12.27
N ASP A 169 9.52 -0.30 -11.46
CA ASP A 169 9.52 -1.67 -10.92
C ASP A 169 9.16 -2.76 -11.94
N ASN A 170 9.42 -2.46 -13.22
CA ASN A 170 9.02 -3.23 -14.39
C ASN A 170 10.19 -3.97 -15.05
N LYS A 171 11.27 -4.20 -14.33
CA LYS A 171 12.41 -4.99 -14.85
C LYS A 171 11.99 -6.46 -15.00
N PRO A 172 12.46 -7.16 -16.05
CA PRO A 172 12.19 -8.58 -16.18
C PRO A 172 12.87 -9.38 -15.07
N ALA A 173 12.33 -10.55 -14.73
CA ALA A 173 12.81 -11.36 -13.61
C ALA A 173 14.29 -11.76 -13.71
N ASP A 174 14.83 -11.85 -14.93
CA ASP A 174 16.20 -12.24 -15.24
C ASP A 174 17.18 -11.07 -15.42
N TRP A 175 16.77 -9.84 -15.18
CA TRP A 175 17.61 -8.66 -15.38
C TRP A 175 18.90 -8.67 -14.55
N ARG A 176 18.89 -9.37 -13.42
CA ARG A 176 20.09 -9.74 -12.66
C ARG A 176 20.42 -11.21 -12.92
N ARG A 177 21.61 -11.46 -13.41
CA ARG A 177 22.11 -12.84 -13.66
C ARG A 177 22.37 -13.66 -12.38
N GLU A 178 21.71 -13.34 -11.30
CA GLU A 178 21.87 -13.99 -10.00
C GLU A 178 20.65 -14.84 -9.64
N PRO A 179 20.79 -15.83 -8.73
CA PRO A 179 19.91 -16.98 -8.68
C PRO A 179 18.44 -16.65 -8.36
N PRO A 180 17.54 -17.61 -8.55
CA PRO A 180 16.07 -17.47 -8.61
C PRO A 180 15.40 -16.80 -7.39
N THR A 181 16.12 -16.62 -6.29
CA THR A 181 15.64 -15.87 -5.13
C THR A 181 15.36 -14.40 -5.42
N ASN A 182 15.88 -13.84 -6.54
CA ASN A 182 15.71 -12.44 -6.91
C ASN A 182 14.59 -12.22 -7.93
N SER A 183 13.95 -13.25 -8.45
CA SER A 183 12.87 -13.13 -9.44
C SER A 183 11.65 -12.40 -8.90
N ARG A 184 11.43 -12.39 -7.58
CA ARG A 184 10.32 -11.69 -6.88
C ARG A 184 10.79 -10.42 -6.18
N TRP A 185 11.76 -9.74 -6.74
CA TRP A 185 12.35 -8.53 -6.19
C TRP A 185 11.44 -7.32 -6.35
N GLY A 186 11.65 -6.25 -5.54
CA GLY A 186 10.93 -4.99 -5.65
C GLY A 186 10.89 -4.48 -7.09
N SER A 187 12.05 -4.33 -7.72
CA SER A 187 12.16 -3.80 -9.08
C SER A 187 11.57 -4.65 -10.21
N THR A 188 10.96 -5.80 -9.92
CA THR A 188 10.41 -6.73 -10.93
C THR A 188 8.91 -7.01 -10.76
N TRP A 189 8.29 -6.54 -9.68
CA TRP A 189 6.93 -6.94 -9.33
C TRP A 189 5.88 -6.46 -10.34
N VAL A 190 6.04 -5.26 -10.90
CA VAL A 190 5.13 -4.73 -11.92
C VAL A 190 5.18 -5.58 -13.18
N HIS A 191 6.41 -5.91 -13.65
CA HIS A 191 6.57 -6.82 -14.81
C HIS A 191 5.89 -8.15 -14.57
N GLN A 192 6.11 -8.76 -13.42
CA GLN A 192 5.55 -10.06 -13.10
C GLN A 192 4.05 -10.03 -12.90
N THR A 193 3.52 -8.95 -12.33
CA THR A 193 2.08 -8.76 -12.15
C THR A 193 1.38 -8.58 -13.49
N LEU A 194 1.89 -7.68 -14.34
CA LEU A 194 1.28 -7.43 -15.66
C LEU A 194 1.44 -8.59 -16.66
N ALA A 195 2.34 -9.52 -16.41
CA ALA A 195 2.48 -10.76 -17.18
C ALA A 195 1.47 -11.86 -16.74
N LEU A 196 0.69 -11.65 -15.68
CA LEU A 196 -0.33 -12.60 -15.26
C LEU A 196 -1.57 -12.52 -16.16
N PRO A 197 -2.22 -13.65 -16.46
CA PRO A 197 -3.45 -13.66 -17.27
C PRO A 197 -4.61 -12.92 -16.62
N GLU A 198 -4.59 -12.74 -15.28
CA GLU A 198 -5.59 -12.02 -14.53
C GLU A 198 -5.37 -10.49 -14.55
N ALA A 199 -4.20 -10.02 -15.01
CA ALA A 199 -3.89 -8.60 -15.10
C ALA A 199 -4.29 -8.03 -16.45
N ASP A 200 -4.95 -6.88 -16.43
CA ASP A 200 -5.25 -6.09 -17.61
C ASP A 200 -4.40 -4.82 -17.61
N ALA A 201 -3.38 -4.79 -18.47
CA ALA A 201 -2.47 -3.65 -18.55
C ALA A 201 -3.18 -2.34 -18.94
N SER A 202 -4.33 -2.38 -19.64
CA SER A 202 -5.12 -1.19 -19.96
C SER A 202 -5.70 -0.50 -18.71
N ARG A 203 -5.82 -1.24 -17.62
CA ARG A 203 -6.34 -0.78 -16.32
C ARG A 203 -5.23 -0.53 -15.29
N TYR A 204 -3.97 -0.54 -15.70
CA TYR A 204 -2.85 -0.16 -14.87
C TYR A 204 -2.64 1.36 -14.95
N ARG A 205 -2.44 2.01 -13.83
CA ARG A 205 -2.02 3.41 -13.73
C ARG A 205 -0.78 3.50 -12.86
N HIS A 206 0.20 4.24 -13.33
CA HIS A 206 1.43 4.53 -12.59
C HIS A 206 1.50 6.01 -12.25
N VAL A 207 1.75 6.34 -10.99
CA VAL A 207 1.83 7.72 -10.52
C VAL A 207 3.15 7.97 -9.83
N GLY A 208 3.86 9.01 -10.26
CA GLY A 208 5.06 9.48 -9.59
C GLY A 208 6.37 9.16 -10.31
N LEU A 209 6.33 8.44 -11.45
CA LEU A 209 7.54 8.03 -12.18
C LEU A 209 8.50 9.21 -12.41
N ARG A 210 9.74 9.08 -11.91
CA ARG A 210 10.74 10.14 -11.99
C ARG A 210 12.15 9.64 -11.67
N GLY A 211 13.11 10.49 -11.92
CA GLY A 211 14.48 10.39 -11.44
C GLY A 211 15.37 9.37 -12.12
N PRO A 212 16.70 9.50 -11.89
CA PRO A 212 17.72 8.71 -12.56
C PRO A 212 17.93 7.30 -11.99
N ALA A 213 17.25 6.90 -10.90
CA ALA A 213 17.23 5.51 -10.45
C ALA A 213 16.44 4.63 -11.42
N ASN A 214 15.55 5.23 -12.22
CA ASN A 214 14.97 4.60 -13.40
C ASN A 214 16.01 4.57 -14.54
N ASP A 215 16.17 3.42 -15.18
CA ASP A 215 17.01 3.32 -16.37
C ASP A 215 16.25 3.78 -17.64
N ALA A 216 17.00 4.03 -18.72
CA ALA A 216 16.45 4.54 -19.98
C ALA A 216 15.40 3.62 -20.63
N GLY A 217 15.32 2.34 -20.26
CA GLY A 217 14.38 1.37 -20.81
C GLY A 217 13.03 1.31 -20.08
N VAL A 218 12.82 2.08 -19.02
CA VAL A 218 11.61 1.97 -18.18
C VAL A 218 10.31 2.15 -18.97
N LEU A 219 10.24 3.15 -19.84
CA LEU A 219 9.04 3.41 -20.67
C LEU A 219 8.83 2.37 -21.76
N ASP A 220 9.92 1.87 -22.36
CA ASP A 220 9.84 0.81 -23.39
C ASP A 220 9.35 -0.50 -22.76
N ARG A 221 9.76 -0.81 -21.53
CA ARG A 221 9.24 -1.97 -20.79
C ARG A 221 7.76 -1.84 -20.46
N PHE A 222 7.29 -0.66 -20.03
CA PHE A 222 5.87 -0.42 -19.84
C PHE A 222 5.08 -0.67 -21.14
N ARG A 223 5.54 -0.10 -22.26
CA ARG A 223 4.91 -0.32 -23.57
C ARG A 223 4.91 -1.80 -23.97
N ALA A 224 6.01 -2.51 -23.75
CA ALA A 224 6.09 -3.94 -24.04
C ALA A 224 5.13 -4.79 -23.18
N LEU A 225 4.73 -4.30 -22.01
CA LEU A 225 3.71 -4.89 -21.12
C LEU A 225 2.28 -4.44 -21.45
N GLY A 226 2.08 -3.60 -22.47
CA GLY A 226 0.77 -3.10 -22.87
C GLY A 226 0.29 -1.87 -22.10
N VAL A 227 1.20 -1.20 -21.39
CA VAL A 227 0.88 0.06 -20.69
C VAL A 227 1.23 1.24 -21.58
N GLU A 228 0.23 2.02 -21.93
CA GLU A 228 0.40 3.21 -22.77
C GLU A 228 0.94 4.40 -21.98
N ARG A 229 1.49 5.39 -22.70
CA ARG A 229 2.15 6.55 -22.07
C ARG A 229 1.20 7.39 -21.22
N GLU A 230 -0.04 7.49 -21.63
CA GLU A 230 -1.13 8.25 -20.98
C GLU A 230 -1.54 7.66 -19.62
N GLN A 231 -1.22 6.40 -19.38
CA GLN A 231 -1.47 5.70 -18.11
C GLN A 231 -0.39 6.00 -17.06
N ILE A 232 0.66 6.73 -17.43
CA ILE A 232 1.81 7.04 -16.57
C ILE A 232 1.78 8.53 -16.23
N VAL A 233 1.42 8.84 -14.98
CA VAL A 233 1.49 10.19 -14.42
C VAL A 233 2.88 10.41 -13.86
N SER A 234 3.80 10.90 -14.69
CA SER A 234 5.14 11.26 -14.23
C SER A 234 5.12 12.57 -13.42
N TYR A 235 6.26 12.89 -12.81
CA TYR A 235 6.40 14.20 -12.15
C TYR A 235 6.08 15.39 -13.09
N GLY A 236 6.36 15.25 -14.38
CA GLY A 236 6.02 16.28 -15.38
C GLY A 236 4.52 16.51 -15.50
N GLU A 237 3.73 15.44 -15.55
CA GLU A 237 2.27 15.49 -15.59
C GLU A 237 1.69 16.06 -14.30
N LEU A 238 2.18 15.63 -13.11
CA LEU A 238 1.78 16.22 -11.82
C LEU A 238 2.02 17.71 -11.78
N LYS A 239 3.20 18.15 -12.21
CA LYS A 239 3.53 19.58 -12.29
C LYS A 239 2.60 20.34 -13.24
N HIS A 240 2.14 19.70 -14.29
CA HIS A 240 1.20 20.29 -15.24
C HIS A 240 -0.22 20.36 -14.62
N ALA A 241 -0.67 19.32 -13.95
CA ALA A 241 -1.93 19.28 -13.23
C ALA A 241 -2.01 20.41 -12.17
N ARG A 242 -0.97 20.56 -11.35
CA ARG A 242 -0.86 21.65 -10.37
C ARG A 242 -1.05 23.05 -10.97
N ARG A 243 -0.61 23.26 -12.22
CA ARG A 243 -0.71 24.55 -12.90
C ARG A 243 -2.07 24.83 -13.53
N ARG A 244 -2.83 23.77 -13.83
CA ARG A 244 -4.14 23.88 -14.51
C ARG A 244 -5.34 23.78 -13.59
N GLY A 245 -5.17 23.38 -12.34
CA GLY A 245 -6.22 23.08 -11.38
C GLY A 245 -6.14 21.61 -10.99
N PHE A 246 -5.50 21.35 -9.86
CA PHE A 246 -5.23 19.98 -9.41
C PHE A 246 -6.52 19.23 -9.10
N ASP A 247 -7.48 19.86 -8.44
CA ASP A 247 -8.73 19.21 -8.00
C ASP A 247 -9.61 18.76 -9.18
N GLU A 248 -9.73 19.61 -10.22
CA GLU A 248 -10.49 19.27 -11.42
C GLU A 248 -9.82 18.10 -12.15
N TRP A 249 -8.49 18.18 -12.37
CA TRP A 249 -7.72 17.10 -12.97
C TRP A 249 -7.83 15.80 -12.16
N LEU A 250 -7.78 15.89 -10.82
CA LEU A 250 -7.83 14.74 -9.92
C LEU A 250 -9.12 13.95 -10.06
N SER A 251 -10.25 14.66 -10.11
CA SER A 251 -11.57 14.03 -10.26
C SER A 251 -11.71 13.26 -11.59
N GLU A 252 -11.26 13.88 -12.69
CA GLU A 252 -11.25 13.26 -14.02
C GLU A 252 -10.32 12.05 -14.05
N TRP A 253 -9.08 12.24 -13.59
CA TRP A 253 -8.06 11.19 -13.57
C TRP A 253 -8.48 9.97 -12.72
N ALA A 254 -9.04 10.19 -11.52
CA ALA A 254 -9.49 9.09 -10.67
C ALA A 254 -10.64 8.31 -11.31
N SER A 255 -11.58 8.99 -11.93
CA SER A 255 -12.67 8.36 -12.67
C SER A 255 -12.16 7.50 -13.82
N GLU A 256 -11.19 7.99 -14.60
CA GLU A 256 -10.55 7.23 -15.68
C GLU A 256 -9.70 6.05 -15.18
N ALA A 257 -9.00 6.24 -14.04
CA ALA A 257 -8.17 5.20 -13.45
C ALA A 257 -9.00 4.00 -12.96
N VAL A 258 -10.17 4.26 -12.44
CA VAL A 258 -11.13 3.23 -11.98
C VAL A 258 -11.90 2.65 -13.16
N GLY A 259 -12.42 3.50 -14.04
CA GLY A 259 -13.23 3.08 -15.19
C GLY A 259 -14.38 2.14 -14.82
N ASP A 260 -14.55 1.09 -15.61
CA ASP A 260 -15.54 0.03 -15.41
C ASP A 260 -14.95 -1.24 -14.74
N ALA A 261 -13.78 -1.14 -14.09
CA ALA A 261 -13.16 -2.27 -13.41
C ALA A 261 -14.07 -2.87 -12.35
N ALA A 262 -14.09 -4.20 -12.26
CA ALA A 262 -14.85 -4.93 -11.24
C ALA A 262 -14.26 -4.75 -9.84
N SER A 263 -12.96 -4.52 -9.75
CA SER A 263 -12.23 -4.28 -8.51
C SER A 263 -11.11 -3.26 -8.74
N VAL A 264 -10.78 -2.50 -7.71
CA VAL A 264 -9.69 -1.50 -7.72
C VAL A 264 -8.72 -1.79 -6.60
N TRP A 265 -7.46 -1.90 -6.93
CA TRP A 265 -6.39 -2.06 -5.96
C TRP A 265 -5.39 -0.89 -6.07
N VAL A 266 -5.07 -0.30 -4.93
CA VAL A 266 -4.09 0.77 -4.81
C VAL A 266 -2.84 0.23 -4.13
N ALA A 267 -1.68 0.41 -4.77
CA ALA A 267 -0.37 0.09 -4.23
C ALA A 267 0.42 1.38 -4.01
N VAL A 268 0.97 1.57 -2.82
CA VAL A 268 1.75 2.75 -2.46
C VAL A 268 3.14 2.31 -2.02
N ASP A 269 4.13 2.49 -2.91
CA ASP A 269 5.51 2.58 -2.47
C ASP A 269 5.73 3.99 -1.91
N ILE A 270 6.22 4.06 -0.67
CA ILE A 270 6.30 5.35 0.03
C ILE A 270 7.34 6.30 -0.57
N ASP A 271 8.23 5.81 -1.40
CA ASP A 271 9.22 6.63 -2.10
C ASP A 271 8.60 7.49 -3.21
N VAL A 272 7.32 7.27 -3.53
CA VAL A 272 6.54 8.17 -4.39
C VAL A 272 6.54 9.61 -3.86
N LEU A 273 6.59 9.79 -2.54
CA LEU A 273 6.55 11.10 -1.89
C LEU A 273 7.78 11.95 -2.21
N ASP A 274 7.59 13.25 -2.26
CA ASP A 274 8.68 14.20 -2.33
C ASP A 274 9.57 14.16 -1.08
N MET A 275 10.78 14.69 -1.18
CA MET A 275 11.74 14.73 -0.06
C MET A 275 11.27 15.61 1.10
N GLY A 276 10.37 16.56 0.88
CA GLY A 276 9.78 17.38 1.94
C GLY A 276 8.86 16.56 2.84
N SER A 277 8.06 15.69 2.24
CA SER A 277 7.16 14.76 2.94
C SER A 277 7.88 13.50 3.43
N ASN A 278 8.93 13.07 2.73
CA ASN A 278 9.72 11.87 3.04
C ASN A 278 11.22 12.15 3.15
N PRO A 279 11.68 12.86 4.20
CA PRO A 279 13.10 13.17 4.35
C PRO A 279 13.96 11.96 4.75
N HIS A 280 13.34 10.84 5.13
CA HIS A 280 14.03 9.65 5.62
C HIS A 280 14.30 8.60 4.55
N TYR A 281 13.50 8.61 3.49
CA TYR A 281 13.53 7.56 2.47
C TYR A 281 13.03 8.09 1.11
N ALA A 282 13.55 9.21 0.66
CA ALA A 282 13.29 9.68 -0.69
C ALA A 282 14.51 9.37 -1.57
N ASP A 283 14.38 8.36 -2.41
CA ASP A 283 15.37 8.06 -3.44
C ASP A 283 15.42 9.19 -4.47
N GLU A 284 14.25 9.81 -4.71
CA GLU A 284 14.06 10.85 -5.70
C GLU A 284 13.43 12.09 -5.05
N PRO A 285 14.04 13.28 -5.18
CA PRO A 285 13.67 14.45 -4.39
C PRO A 285 12.30 15.08 -4.73
N LEU A 286 11.79 14.81 -5.91
CA LEU A 286 10.53 15.37 -6.40
C LEU A 286 9.43 14.32 -6.28
N GLY A 287 8.16 14.74 -6.36
CA GLY A 287 7.03 13.82 -6.26
C GLY A 287 5.76 14.52 -5.83
N PRO A 288 4.69 13.77 -5.52
CA PRO A 288 3.56 14.30 -4.80
C PRO A 288 3.94 14.63 -3.35
N SER A 289 3.31 15.65 -2.78
CA SER A 289 3.33 15.89 -1.34
C SER A 289 2.49 14.84 -0.62
N ALA A 290 2.59 14.80 0.71
CA ALA A 290 1.73 13.93 1.52
C ALA A 290 0.24 14.28 1.33
N ASP A 291 -0.08 15.55 1.23
CA ASP A 291 -1.42 16.08 0.97
C ASP A 291 -1.97 15.57 -0.37
N GLU A 292 -1.21 15.78 -1.45
CA GLU A 292 -1.60 15.28 -2.78
C GLU A 292 -1.73 13.74 -2.83
N LEU A 293 -0.90 12.99 -2.12
CA LEU A 293 -1.03 11.53 -2.05
C LEU A 293 -2.32 11.11 -1.35
N ILE A 294 -2.67 11.78 -0.25
CA ILE A 294 -3.92 11.55 0.47
C ILE A 294 -5.11 11.79 -0.47
N ASP A 295 -5.12 12.94 -1.13
CA ASP A 295 -6.20 13.33 -2.04
C ASP A 295 -6.33 12.38 -3.23
N MET A 296 -5.20 11.98 -3.85
CA MET A 296 -5.22 11.07 -4.99
C MET A 296 -5.73 9.68 -4.63
N VAL A 297 -5.32 9.13 -3.48
CA VAL A 297 -5.80 7.82 -3.03
C VAL A 297 -7.27 7.88 -2.62
N ALA A 298 -7.68 8.95 -1.92
CA ALA A 298 -9.08 9.18 -1.56
C ALA A 298 -9.98 9.33 -2.80
N ALA A 299 -9.54 10.07 -3.82
CA ALA A 299 -10.28 10.23 -5.08
C ALA A 299 -10.47 8.89 -5.82
N VAL A 300 -9.43 8.04 -5.87
CA VAL A 300 -9.55 6.69 -6.43
C VAL A 300 -10.52 5.84 -5.61
N ALA A 301 -10.45 5.91 -4.28
CA ALA A 301 -11.36 5.18 -3.39
C ALA A 301 -12.82 5.63 -3.55
N ALA A 302 -13.05 6.94 -3.66
CA ALA A 302 -14.37 7.51 -3.93
C ALA A 302 -14.92 7.07 -5.29
N ALA A 303 -14.13 7.15 -6.36
CA ALA A 303 -14.53 6.72 -7.70
C ALA A 303 -14.82 5.21 -7.77
N ALA A 304 -14.11 4.39 -6.99
CA ALA A 304 -14.37 2.96 -6.88
C ALA A 304 -15.64 2.68 -6.06
N GLY A 305 -15.87 3.44 -5.00
CA GLY A 305 -16.90 3.17 -4.00
C GLY A 305 -16.61 1.89 -3.21
N ARG A 306 -17.43 1.63 -2.20
CA ARG A 306 -17.24 0.53 -1.25
C ARG A 306 -17.17 -0.86 -1.91
N GLU A 307 -17.97 -1.09 -2.92
CA GLU A 307 -18.09 -2.42 -3.54
C GLU A 307 -16.86 -2.80 -4.37
N ARG A 308 -16.26 -1.80 -5.06
CA ARG A 308 -15.14 -2.03 -5.98
C ARG A 308 -13.76 -1.77 -5.38
N PHE A 309 -13.65 -0.96 -4.31
CA PHE A 309 -12.37 -0.70 -3.66
C PHE A 309 -11.87 -1.96 -2.95
N ALA A 310 -11.04 -2.72 -3.61
CA ALA A 310 -10.64 -4.07 -3.19
C ALA A 310 -9.49 -4.09 -2.20
N GLY A 311 -8.60 -3.09 -2.23
CA GLY A 311 -7.46 -3.09 -1.32
C GLY A 311 -6.56 -1.88 -1.44
N LEU A 312 -5.77 -1.68 -0.39
CA LEU A 312 -4.74 -0.66 -0.26
C LEU A 312 -3.49 -1.29 0.35
N ALA A 313 -2.38 -1.21 -0.37
CA ALA A 313 -1.09 -1.76 0.07
C ALA A 313 -0.09 -0.63 0.33
N PHE A 314 0.63 -0.71 1.46
CA PHE A 314 1.76 0.17 1.77
C PHE A 314 3.05 -0.65 1.81
N MET A 315 4.08 -0.19 1.14
CA MET A 315 5.37 -0.88 1.07
C MET A 315 6.55 0.07 1.19
N ALA A 316 7.73 -0.49 1.40
CA ALA A 316 9.01 0.19 1.48
C ALA A 316 9.12 1.26 2.61
N ILE A 317 8.27 1.21 3.63
CA ILE A 317 8.31 2.16 4.75
C ILE A 317 9.32 1.68 5.80
N PRO A 318 10.39 2.44 6.10
CA PRO A 318 11.30 2.08 7.17
C PRO A 318 10.63 2.21 8.56
N PRO A 319 10.83 1.25 9.48
CA PRO A 319 10.16 1.29 10.79
C PRO A 319 10.55 2.52 11.61
N ALA A 320 11.76 3.05 11.44
CA ALA A 320 12.23 4.26 12.15
C ALA A 320 11.61 5.57 11.62
N ALA A 321 11.00 5.56 10.44
CA ALA A 321 10.43 6.74 9.80
C ALA A 321 8.99 7.00 10.29
N VAL A 322 8.84 7.40 11.57
CA VAL A 322 7.54 7.55 12.23
C VAL A 322 6.58 8.48 11.47
N SER A 323 7.09 9.55 10.85
CA SER A 323 6.26 10.46 10.04
C SER A 323 5.59 9.77 8.87
N LEU A 324 6.26 8.80 8.24
CA LEU A 324 5.69 8.05 7.12
C LEU A 324 4.56 7.11 7.56
N HIS A 325 4.66 6.54 8.77
CA HIS A 325 3.56 5.77 9.35
C HIS A 325 2.35 6.66 9.67
N VAL A 326 2.57 7.92 10.07
CA VAL A 326 1.50 8.91 10.25
C VAL A 326 0.85 9.23 8.89
N ILE A 327 1.63 9.50 7.85
CA ILE A 327 1.11 9.76 6.49
C ILE A 327 0.31 8.56 6.00
N ALA A 328 0.84 7.34 6.12
CA ALA A 328 0.12 6.12 5.73
C ALA A 328 -1.20 5.95 6.51
N SER A 329 -1.23 6.33 7.79
CA SER A 329 -2.46 6.33 8.58
C SER A 329 -3.50 7.33 8.03
N TYR A 330 -3.09 8.53 7.64
CA TYR A 330 -3.98 9.51 7.02
C TYR A 330 -4.49 9.03 5.67
N VAL A 331 -3.60 8.52 4.80
CA VAL A 331 -4.00 7.93 3.51
C VAL A 331 -5.04 6.83 3.71
N LEU A 332 -4.83 5.93 4.68
CA LEU A 332 -5.79 4.86 4.96
C LEU A 332 -7.14 5.39 5.46
N LEU A 333 -7.14 6.30 6.42
CA LEU A 333 -8.38 6.84 6.98
C LEU A 333 -9.18 7.61 5.94
N HIS A 334 -8.54 8.47 5.12
CA HIS A 334 -9.21 9.20 4.05
C HIS A 334 -9.71 8.27 2.94
N ALA A 335 -8.93 7.24 2.57
CA ALA A 335 -9.40 6.25 1.60
C ALA A 335 -10.64 5.50 2.10
N LEU A 336 -10.65 5.05 3.35
CA LEU A 336 -11.81 4.36 3.93
C LEU A 336 -13.02 5.30 4.04
N ALA A 337 -12.83 6.55 4.49
CA ALA A 337 -13.89 7.55 4.51
C ALA A 337 -14.48 7.78 3.12
N ALA A 338 -13.63 7.90 2.10
CA ALA A 338 -14.05 8.14 0.71
C ALA A 338 -14.85 6.97 0.09
N THR A 339 -14.66 5.73 0.56
CA THR A 339 -15.45 4.59 0.07
C THR A 339 -16.91 4.61 0.52
N VAL A 340 -17.21 5.29 1.61
CA VAL A 340 -18.57 5.33 2.17
C VAL A 340 -19.34 6.61 1.83
N GLY A 341 -18.64 7.64 1.30
CA GLY A 341 -19.22 8.89 0.80
C GLY A 341 -20.04 9.69 1.83
N PRO A 342 -20.28 10.96 1.63
CA PRO A 342 -21.47 11.58 2.21
C PRO A 342 -22.69 11.09 1.43
N ASP A 343 -23.69 10.57 2.12
CA ASP A 343 -25.04 10.31 1.56
C ASP A 343 -25.67 11.57 0.97
#